data_e5dda4d2717e2a1793e21c14b35b7899
#
_entry.id   e5dda4d2717e2a1793e21c14b35b7899
#
_cell.length_a   1.000
_cell.length_b   1.000
_cell.length_c   1.000
_cell.angle_alpha   90.00
_cell.angle_beta   90.00
_cell.angle_gamma   90.00
#
_symmetry.space_group_name_H-M   'P 1'
#
loop_
_entity.id
_entity.type
_entity.pdbx_description
1 polymer ?
#
loop_
_entity_poly.entity_id
_entity_poly.type
_entity_poly.pdbx_seq_one_letter_code
_entity_poly.pdbx_strand_id
1 'polypeptide(L)'
;MTAQGEDGKIQIRNTSGKYGWMKAIVVIAIIVIIGFAAKGYLKSDAAIKNSQMQPPAPAVVLYTVTEKDLSTSRSFIGKVEAVQTVSLKSQVSGEIVKVNFKEGSLVKAGQPLFTIDPSHYQATADLRKAELEQAQAGLVKAEKYLARVKAADARSISASDIDAAESAFLQAKAGVSQAKAVLKLAQIDLSHARITSPISGQIGAAALTKGNYVTPASGPLATIVQMDPIRVSFAMPDKDYLNELEQFKKNGPVYETTLVLSNGRELNMQGERDFESNKVDERTGTLEMVIRFPNPEGILIPGSMVRVGTKPVEKDTSIVIPQESILADSQGSYVYTVDGNNIAHQTRIELGAEIGSMRKVVKGLKVNDRIIRIGLQNVRPESPVAPAQAETENKTAAEIAGQNEVELSLSSPDSQSKEGN
;
A
#
# COMPACT_ATOMS: atom_id res chain seq x y z
N MET A 1 -10.90 -80.56 -73.59
CA MET A 1 -11.96 -81.60 -73.52
C MET A 1 -13.24 -80.80 -73.40
N THR A 2 -13.93 -80.57 -74.57
CA THR A 2 -15.10 -81.30 -75.02
C THR A 2 -16.25 -81.21 -74.02
N ALA A 3 -17.47 -80.85 -74.38
CA ALA A 3 -18.28 -80.81 -75.56
C ALA A 3 -19.49 -79.91 -75.29
N GLN A 4 -19.95 -79.11 -76.24
CA GLN A 4 -21.08 -79.44 -77.15
C GLN A 4 -22.42 -79.65 -76.43
N GLY A 5 -23.40 -78.90 -76.74
CA GLY A 5 -24.50 -78.96 -77.60
C GLY A 5 -25.78 -78.51 -76.91
N GLU A 6 -26.82 -78.07 -77.39
CA GLU A 6 -27.45 -78.22 -78.69
C GLU A 6 -28.65 -77.27 -78.80
N ASP A 7 -29.02 -76.92 -79.99
CA ASP A 7 -30.13 -76.10 -80.40
C ASP A 7 -31.54 -76.55 -79.96
N GLY A 8 -32.39 -75.58 -79.76
CA GLY A 8 -33.82 -75.74 -79.59
C GLY A 8 -34.61 -74.60 -80.24
N LYS A 9 -34.75 -74.68 -81.58
CA LYS A 9 -35.70 -73.86 -82.35
C LYS A 9 -37.14 -74.26 -82.01
N ILE A 10 -37.93 -73.33 -81.63
CA ILE A 10 -39.40 -73.50 -81.62
C ILE A 10 -39.99 -72.42 -82.52
N GLN A 11 -40.67 -72.89 -83.59
CA GLN A 11 -41.49 -72.12 -84.51
C GLN A 11 -42.79 -71.70 -83.78
N ILE A 12 -43.18 -70.47 -83.89
CA ILE A 12 -44.50 -69.98 -83.46
C ILE A 12 -45.29 -69.60 -84.72
N ARG A 13 -46.39 -70.26 -84.84
CA ARG A 13 -47.41 -70.13 -85.87
C ARG A 13 -48.24 -68.85 -85.66
N ASN A 14 -48.34 -68.04 -86.71
CA ASN A 14 -49.12 -66.82 -86.79
C ASN A 14 -50.61 -67.07 -86.86
N THR A 15 -51.42 -66.48 -86.00
CA THR A 15 -52.87 -66.32 -86.15
C THR A 15 -53.31 -64.88 -85.84
N SER A 16 -53.81 -64.25 -86.89
CA SER A 16 -54.43 -62.93 -86.93
C SER A 16 -55.69 -62.82 -86.07
N GLY A 17 -55.81 -61.77 -85.23
CA GLY A 17 -57.01 -61.42 -84.47
C GLY A 17 -57.12 -59.94 -84.12
N LYS A 18 -58.21 -59.31 -84.47
CA LYS A 18 -58.64 -57.92 -84.61
C LYS A 18 -58.57 -56.99 -83.41
N TYR A 19 -57.69 -57.24 -82.41
CA TYR A 19 -57.60 -56.35 -81.19
C TYR A 19 -56.16 -55.96 -80.81
N GLY A 20 -55.26 -55.97 -81.80
CA GLY A 20 -53.81 -55.72 -81.56
C GLY A 20 -53.52 -54.27 -81.11
N TRP A 21 -54.29 -53.31 -81.55
CA TRP A 21 -53.98 -51.89 -81.25
C TRP A 21 -54.42 -51.40 -79.84
N MET A 22 -55.50 -51.98 -79.31
CA MET A 22 -55.92 -51.65 -77.94
C MET A 22 -54.96 -52.20 -76.91
N LYS A 23 -54.32 -53.36 -77.15
CA LYS A 23 -53.26 -53.86 -76.25
C LYS A 23 -51.99 -53.01 -76.32
N ALA A 24 -51.68 -52.41 -77.47
CA ALA A 24 -50.55 -51.47 -77.57
C ALA A 24 -50.77 -50.19 -76.80
N ILE A 25 -52.02 -49.66 -76.81
CA ILE A 25 -52.35 -48.43 -76.05
C ILE A 25 -52.28 -48.70 -74.53
N VAL A 26 -52.76 -49.89 -74.09
CA VAL A 26 -52.68 -50.25 -72.65
C VAL A 26 -51.24 -50.46 -72.22
N VAL A 27 -50.40 -51.04 -73.02
CA VAL A 27 -48.96 -51.20 -72.70
C VAL A 27 -48.27 -49.86 -72.68
N ILE A 28 -48.55 -48.94 -73.59
CA ILE A 28 -47.99 -47.57 -73.56
C ILE A 28 -48.50 -46.79 -72.35
N ALA A 29 -49.79 -46.94 -72.01
CA ALA A 29 -50.31 -46.27 -70.78
C ALA A 29 -49.65 -46.80 -69.53
N ILE A 30 -49.41 -48.10 -69.41
CA ILE A 30 -48.69 -48.70 -68.27
C ILE A 30 -47.25 -48.25 -68.25
N ILE A 31 -46.55 -48.14 -69.37
CA ILE A 31 -45.18 -47.64 -69.45
C ILE A 31 -45.09 -46.17 -69.05
N VAL A 32 -46.07 -45.33 -69.43
CA VAL A 32 -46.14 -43.91 -69.03
C VAL A 32 -46.44 -43.79 -67.55
N ILE A 33 -47.33 -44.62 -66.95
CA ILE A 33 -47.63 -44.62 -65.53
C ILE A 33 -46.42 -45.12 -64.75
N ILE A 34 -45.71 -46.13 -65.20
CA ILE A 34 -44.47 -46.59 -64.53
C ILE A 34 -43.37 -45.55 -64.69
N GLY A 35 -43.24 -44.84 -65.81
CA GLY A 35 -42.31 -43.77 -66.04
C GLY A 35 -42.60 -42.56 -65.12
N PHE A 36 -43.88 -42.24 -64.88
CA PHE A 36 -44.29 -41.18 -63.98
C PHE A 36 -44.09 -41.55 -62.50
N ALA A 37 -44.36 -42.81 -62.13
CA ALA A 37 -44.11 -43.36 -60.83
C ALA A 37 -42.60 -43.42 -60.53
N ALA A 38 -41.78 -43.87 -61.50
CA ALA A 38 -40.32 -43.88 -61.38
C ALA A 38 -39.71 -42.45 -61.24
N LYS A 39 -40.30 -41.48 -61.97
CA LYS A 39 -39.88 -40.05 -61.86
C LYS A 39 -40.32 -39.42 -60.56
N GLY A 40 -41.41 -39.88 -59.95
CA GLY A 40 -41.85 -39.51 -58.61
C GLY A 40 -40.92 -40.09 -57.53
N TYR A 41 -40.54 -41.34 -57.65
CA TYR A 41 -39.61 -42.03 -56.74
C TYR A 41 -38.19 -41.41 -56.76
N LEU A 42 -37.68 -41.12 -57.96
CA LEU A 42 -36.36 -40.53 -58.17
C LEU A 42 -36.29 -39.04 -57.71
N LYS A 43 -37.43 -38.34 -57.63
CA LYS A 43 -37.49 -36.98 -57.04
C LYS A 43 -37.64 -37.00 -55.55
N SER A 44 -38.16 -38.06 -54.96
CA SER A 44 -38.30 -38.24 -53.53
C SER A 44 -36.94 -38.52 -52.87
N ASP A 45 -36.05 -39.27 -53.48
CA ASP A 45 -34.73 -39.57 -52.95
C ASP A 45 -33.73 -38.43 -53.09
N ALA A 46 -33.95 -37.46 -53.98
CA ALA A 46 -33.10 -36.24 -54.06
C ALA A 46 -33.43 -35.17 -53.03
N ALA A 47 -34.63 -35.18 -52.42
CA ALA A 47 -35.03 -34.26 -51.41
C ALA A 47 -34.62 -34.71 -49.99
N ILE A 48 -34.34 -35.98 -49.75
CA ILE A 48 -33.93 -36.57 -48.47
C ILE A 48 -32.39 -36.50 -48.26
N LYS A 49 -31.60 -36.30 -49.31
CA LYS A 49 -30.13 -36.29 -49.21
C LYS A 49 -29.50 -34.96 -48.85
N ASN A 50 -30.25 -33.88 -48.62
CA ASN A 50 -29.68 -32.56 -48.28
C ASN A 50 -30.07 -32.01 -46.91
N SER A 51 -30.72 -32.79 -46.03
CA SER A 51 -30.75 -32.53 -44.60
C SER A 51 -29.60 -33.30 -43.95
N GLN A 52 -28.34 -32.90 -44.20
CA GLN A 52 -27.31 -33.15 -43.23
C GLN A 52 -27.75 -32.45 -41.94
N MET A 53 -28.26 -33.24 -40.99
CA MET A 53 -28.32 -32.81 -39.60
C MET A 53 -26.89 -32.41 -39.22
N GLN A 54 -26.58 -31.11 -39.31
CA GLN A 54 -25.41 -30.60 -38.57
C GLN A 54 -25.63 -31.01 -37.11
N PRO A 55 -24.70 -31.73 -36.50
CA PRO A 55 -24.82 -32.02 -35.10
C PRO A 55 -25.08 -30.71 -34.34
N PRO A 56 -25.98 -30.72 -33.37
CA PRO A 56 -26.28 -29.48 -32.61
C PRO A 56 -24.99 -28.84 -32.13
N ALA A 57 -24.86 -27.53 -32.35
CA ALA A 57 -23.68 -26.80 -31.94
C ALA A 57 -23.39 -27.09 -30.45
N PRO A 58 -22.15 -27.45 -30.10
CA PRO A 58 -21.82 -27.79 -28.71
C PRO A 58 -22.11 -26.61 -27.79
N ALA A 59 -22.79 -26.89 -26.67
CA ALA A 59 -23.06 -25.93 -25.66
C ALA A 59 -21.73 -25.57 -24.95
N VAL A 60 -21.41 -24.26 -24.88
CA VAL A 60 -20.18 -23.76 -24.28
C VAL A 60 -20.46 -22.61 -23.33
N VAL A 61 -19.70 -22.49 -22.24
CA VAL A 61 -19.73 -21.32 -21.37
C VAL A 61 -18.63 -20.37 -21.82
N LEU A 62 -19.05 -19.13 -22.10
CA LEU A 62 -18.13 -18.07 -22.51
C LEU A 62 -17.63 -17.29 -21.31
N TYR A 63 -16.41 -16.81 -21.40
CA TYR A 63 -15.79 -15.83 -20.52
C TYR A 63 -15.39 -14.60 -21.33
N THR A 64 -15.80 -13.42 -20.89
CA THR A 64 -15.38 -12.17 -21.53
C THR A 64 -14.06 -11.73 -20.93
N VAL A 65 -13.07 -11.54 -21.77
CA VAL A 65 -11.71 -11.13 -21.37
C VAL A 65 -11.75 -9.72 -20.80
N THR A 66 -11.31 -9.58 -19.57
CA THR A 66 -11.22 -8.32 -18.86
C THR A 66 -9.79 -8.03 -18.41
N GLU A 67 -9.46 -6.76 -18.27
CA GLU A 67 -8.25 -6.36 -17.55
C GLU A 67 -8.49 -6.43 -16.04
N LYS A 68 -7.51 -6.94 -15.32
CA LYS A 68 -7.49 -6.96 -13.86
C LYS A 68 -6.23 -6.25 -13.38
N ASP A 69 -6.41 -5.46 -12.33
CA ASP A 69 -5.28 -4.87 -11.61
C ASP A 69 -4.54 -5.99 -10.85
N LEU A 70 -3.31 -6.24 -11.26
CA LEU A 70 -2.40 -7.24 -10.69
C LEU A 70 -1.43 -6.63 -9.68
N SER A 71 -1.60 -5.36 -9.36
CA SER A 71 -0.77 -4.66 -8.38
C SER A 71 -0.81 -5.41 -7.05
N THR A 72 0.34 -5.92 -6.63
CA THR A 72 0.46 -6.67 -5.39
C THR A 72 0.61 -5.70 -4.23
N SER A 73 -0.41 -5.61 -3.37
CA SER A 73 -0.27 -4.95 -2.07
C SER A 73 0.67 -5.77 -1.20
N ARG A 74 1.68 -5.12 -0.62
CA ARG A 74 2.57 -5.72 0.37
C ARG A 74 2.20 -5.24 1.74
N SER A 75 2.45 -6.06 2.75
CA SER A 75 2.13 -5.73 4.13
C SER A 75 3.31 -6.08 5.02
N PHE A 76 3.75 -5.10 5.81
CA PHE A 76 4.86 -5.20 6.74
C PHE A 76 4.38 -4.91 8.15
N ILE A 77 4.98 -5.57 9.14
CA ILE A 77 4.76 -5.22 10.54
C ILE A 77 5.67 -4.05 10.86
N GLY A 78 5.07 -2.93 11.27
CA GLY A 78 5.77 -1.73 11.66
C GLY A 78 5.59 -1.40 13.13
N LYS A 79 6.54 -0.65 13.67
CA LYS A 79 6.52 -0.12 15.03
C LYS A 79 6.38 1.40 14.97
N VAL A 80 5.46 1.93 15.75
CA VAL A 80 5.26 3.37 15.87
C VAL A 80 6.33 3.96 16.77
N GLU A 81 6.99 5.01 16.31
CA GLU A 81 8.07 5.68 17.02
C GLU A 81 7.87 7.21 17.00
N ALA A 82 8.24 7.86 18.09
CA ALA A 82 8.22 9.33 18.12
C ALA A 82 9.37 9.90 17.28
N VAL A 83 9.12 11.02 16.59
CA VAL A 83 10.19 11.77 15.90
C VAL A 83 11.21 12.28 16.90
N GLN A 84 10.73 12.79 18.05
CA GLN A 84 11.59 13.28 19.13
C GLN A 84 11.03 12.85 20.50
N THR A 85 11.94 12.43 21.37
CA THR A 85 11.65 12.14 22.78
C THR A 85 12.70 12.85 23.62
N VAL A 86 12.25 13.66 24.56
CA VAL A 86 13.14 14.44 25.43
C VAL A 86 12.85 14.13 26.89
N SER A 87 13.87 13.66 27.59
CA SER A 87 13.84 13.51 29.06
C SER A 87 14.32 14.80 29.73
N LEU A 88 13.41 15.50 30.39
CA LEU A 88 13.71 16.75 31.09
C LEU A 88 14.52 16.47 32.36
N LYS A 89 15.63 17.16 32.49
CA LYS A 89 16.49 17.09 33.68
C LYS A 89 16.73 18.50 34.24
N SER A 90 16.93 18.59 35.55
CA SER A 90 17.41 19.82 36.15
C SER A 90 18.87 20.08 35.80
N GLN A 91 19.23 21.33 35.54
CA GLN A 91 20.61 21.77 35.36
C GLN A 91 21.15 22.49 36.63
N VAL A 92 20.26 22.79 37.58
CA VAL A 92 20.57 23.45 38.83
C VAL A 92 19.97 22.70 40.00
N SER A 93 20.48 22.94 41.21
CA SER A 93 19.99 22.31 42.43
C SER A 93 18.98 23.19 43.13
N GLY A 94 17.93 22.61 43.74
CA GLY A 94 16.96 23.37 44.53
C GLY A 94 15.65 22.60 44.71
N GLU A 95 14.73 23.18 45.45
CA GLU A 95 13.39 22.63 45.67
C GLU A 95 12.47 22.97 44.50
N ILE A 96 11.65 22.02 44.06
CA ILE A 96 10.57 22.28 43.10
C ILE A 96 9.46 23.05 43.80
N VAL A 97 9.33 24.34 43.51
CA VAL A 97 8.29 25.20 44.08
C VAL A 97 6.99 25.14 43.29
N LYS A 98 7.05 24.79 41.99
CA LYS A 98 5.87 24.75 41.13
C LYS A 98 6.03 23.77 39.99
N VAL A 99 4.94 23.00 39.71
CA VAL A 99 4.73 22.20 38.49
C VAL A 99 3.61 22.89 37.71
N ASN A 100 3.88 23.31 36.46
CA ASN A 100 3.01 24.18 35.64
C ASN A 100 2.31 23.44 34.50
N PHE A 101 2.15 22.15 34.58
CA PHE A 101 1.46 21.33 33.56
C PHE A 101 0.57 20.29 34.23
N LYS A 102 -0.33 19.72 33.46
CA LYS A 102 -1.11 18.55 33.84
C LYS A 102 -0.46 17.32 33.16
N GLU A 103 -0.26 16.27 33.92
CA GLU A 103 0.27 14.99 33.39
C GLU A 103 -0.55 14.47 32.24
N GLY A 104 0.10 13.95 31.20
CA GLY A 104 -0.53 13.49 29.97
C GLY A 104 -1.02 14.58 29.02
N SER A 105 -0.90 15.88 29.39
CA SER A 105 -1.34 16.98 28.52
C SER A 105 -0.36 17.28 27.39
N LEU A 106 -0.84 17.95 26.35
CA LEU A 106 0.00 18.52 25.31
C LEU A 106 0.66 19.81 25.82
N VAL A 107 1.96 19.93 25.60
CA VAL A 107 2.77 21.10 25.90
C VAL A 107 3.40 21.67 24.64
N LYS A 108 3.64 22.98 24.61
CA LYS A 108 4.30 23.66 23.50
C LYS A 108 5.77 23.92 23.79
N ALA A 109 6.61 23.98 22.78
CA ALA A 109 7.99 24.41 22.91
C ALA A 109 8.04 25.79 23.58
N GLY A 110 8.96 25.96 24.59
CA GLY A 110 9.10 27.17 25.40
C GLY A 110 8.11 27.27 26.59
N GLN A 111 7.11 26.40 26.69
CA GLN A 111 6.17 26.42 27.82
C GLN A 111 6.89 26.10 29.15
N PRO A 112 6.73 26.92 30.21
CA PRO A 112 7.31 26.61 31.52
C PRO A 112 6.63 25.40 32.14
N LEU A 113 7.43 24.42 32.59
CA LEU A 113 6.97 23.15 33.14
C LEU A 113 7.26 23.00 34.63
N PHE A 114 8.49 23.27 35.04
CA PHE A 114 8.88 23.24 36.44
C PHE A 114 9.52 24.58 36.83
N THR A 115 9.31 24.97 38.06
CA THR A 115 10.02 26.09 38.68
C THR A 115 10.75 25.57 39.92
N ILE A 116 12.06 25.67 39.92
CA ILE A 116 12.93 25.42 41.03
C ILE A 116 13.05 26.74 41.81
N ASP A 117 13.23 26.72 43.13
CA ASP A 117 13.37 27.93 43.91
C ASP A 117 14.47 28.84 43.32
N PRO A 118 14.10 29.99 42.75
CA PRO A 118 15.05 30.91 42.12
C PRO A 118 15.74 31.85 43.08
N SER A 119 15.38 31.86 44.36
CA SER A 119 15.76 32.90 45.32
C SER A 119 17.28 33.06 45.46
N HIS A 120 17.98 31.96 45.58
CA HIS A 120 19.45 31.95 45.66
C HIS A 120 20.10 32.43 44.36
N TYR A 121 19.62 31.97 43.23
CA TYR A 121 20.12 32.32 41.90
C TYR A 121 19.84 33.78 41.56
N GLN A 122 18.66 34.27 41.92
CA GLN A 122 18.31 35.70 41.78
C GLN A 122 19.22 36.59 42.60
N ALA A 123 19.42 36.27 43.90
CA ALA A 123 20.32 37.02 44.75
C ALA A 123 21.77 37.03 44.23
N THR A 124 22.23 35.89 43.69
CA THR A 124 23.55 35.78 43.05
C THR A 124 23.64 36.67 41.82
N ALA A 125 22.64 36.62 40.92
CA ALA A 125 22.61 37.48 39.73
C ALA A 125 22.60 38.97 40.09
N ASP A 126 21.86 39.37 41.13
CA ASP A 126 21.80 40.75 41.60
C ASP A 126 23.14 41.20 42.20
N LEU A 127 23.83 40.33 42.95
CA LEU A 127 25.19 40.58 43.42
C LEU A 127 26.16 40.82 42.25
N ARG A 128 26.17 39.95 41.23
CA ARG A 128 27.04 40.07 40.05
C ARG A 128 26.71 41.29 39.19
N LYS A 129 25.44 41.71 39.20
CA LYS A 129 25.03 42.97 38.57
C LYS A 129 25.61 44.18 39.27
N ALA A 130 25.60 44.23 40.63
CA ALA A 130 26.23 45.31 41.41
C ALA A 130 27.76 45.35 41.17
N GLU A 131 28.42 44.19 41.07
CA GLU A 131 29.87 44.13 40.75
C GLU A 131 30.16 44.68 39.32
N LEU A 132 29.30 44.42 38.35
CA LEU A 132 29.42 45.02 37.01
C LEU A 132 29.24 46.54 37.08
N GLU A 133 28.26 47.04 37.81
CA GLU A 133 28.02 48.49 37.99
C GLU A 133 29.24 49.15 38.63
N GLN A 134 29.87 48.53 39.65
CA GLN A 134 31.10 48.99 40.27
C GLN A 134 32.26 49.03 39.25
N ALA A 135 32.45 47.99 38.46
CA ALA A 135 33.50 47.96 37.44
C ALA A 135 33.27 49.05 36.36
N GLN A 136 32.02 49.29 35.95
CA GLN A 136 31.67 50.36 35.04
C GLN A 136 31.98 51.73 35.57
N ALA A 137 31.70 52.00 36.88
CA ALA A 137 32.07 53.24 37.53
C ALA A 137 33.59 53.44 37.57
N GLY A 138 34.35 52.33 37.80
CA GLY A 138 35.81 52.31 37.69
C GLY A 138 36.33 52.66 36.28
N LEU A 139 35.72 52.11 35.25
CA LEU A 139 36.05 52.45 33.89
C LEU A 139 35.79 53.91 33.51
N VAL A 140 34.64 54.46 33.93
CA VAL A 140 34.32 55.92 33.73
C VAL A 140 35.34 56.79 34.42
N LYS A 141 35.79 56.40 35.62
CA LYS A 141 36.85 57.12 36.34
C LYS A 141 38.17 57.09 35.56
N ALA A 142 38.60 55.95 35.11
CA ALA A 142 39.86 55.78 34.37
C ALA A 142 39.80 56.50 32.98
N GLU A 143 38.65 56.43 32.29
CA GLU A 143 38.42 57.14 31.03
C GLU A 143 38.53 58.68 31.22
N LYS A 144 37.84 59.25 32.23
CA LYS A 144 37.93 60.65 32.52
C LYS A 144 39.32 61.06 32.98
N TYR A 145 40.07 60.22 33.66
CA TYR A 145 41.45 60.45 34.02
C TYR A 145 42.35 60.48 32.75
N LEU A 146 42.29 59.50 31.91
CA LEU A 146 43.02 59.43 30.66
C LEU A 146 42.73 60.64 29.76
N ALA A 147 41.45 61.02 29.64
CA ALA A 147 41.05 62.21 28.86
C ALA A 147 41.68 63.51 29.41
N ARG A 148 41.72 63.65 30.71
CA ARG A 148 42.39 64.84 31.33
C ARG A 148 43.90 64.85 31.12
N VAL A 149 44.55 63.68 31.27
CA VAL A 149 46.01 63.54 31.01
C VAL A 149 46.32 63.84 29.53
N LYS A 150 45.51 63.30 28.54
CA LYS A 150 45.72 63.63 27.14
C LYS A 150 45.42 65.06 26.71
N ALA A 151 44.56 65.76 27.43
CA ALA A 151 44.21 67.16 27.20
C ALA A 151 45.15 68.20 27.87
N ALA A 152 46.03 67.79 28.74
CA ALA A 152 46.99 68.66 29.44
C ALA A 152 48.19 69.01 28.50
N ASP A 153 48.87 70.19 28.81
CA ASP A 153 49.99 70.61 27.98
C ASP A 153 51.15 69.61 27.96
N ALA A 154 51.62 69.26 26.77
CA ALA A 154 52.73 68.32 26.55
C ALA A 154 54.03 68.64 27.26
N ARG A 155 54.16 69.88 27.73
CA ARG A 155 55.32 70.30 28.56
C ARG A 155 55.22 69.96 30.02
N SER A 156 53.99 69.60 30.52
CA SER A 156 53.69 69.38 31.95
C SER A 156 53.48 67.91 32.28
N ILE A 157 53.42 67.00 31.31
CA ILE A 157 53.12 65.59 31.48
C ILE A 157 54.19 64.72 30.83
N SER A 158 54.69 63.72 31.52
CA SER A 158 55.64 62.73 30.90
C SER A 158 54.92 61.67 30.05
N ALA A 159 55.64 61.15 29.07
CA ALA A 159 55.10 60.03 28.29
C ALA A 159 54.73 58.79 29.13
N SER A 160 55.49 58.62 30.26
CA SER A 160 55.17 57.53 31.22
C SER A 160 53.86 57.75 31.94
N ASP A 161 53.40 58.98 32.17
CA ASP A 161 52.12 59.29 32.81
C ASP A 161 50.96 58.97 31.82
N ILE A 162 51.18 59.26 30.54
CA ILE A 162 50.20 58.92 29.51
C ILE A 162 50.06 57.40 29.41
N ASP A 163 51.18 56.64 29.30
CA ASP A 163 51.20 55.21 29.24
C ASP A 163 50.54 54.53 30.45
N ALA A 164 50.85 55.14 31.68
CA ALA A 164 50.20 54.65 32.91
C ALA A 164 48.67 54.86 32.89
N ALA A 165 48.21 56.04 32.45
CA ALA A 165 46.76 56.34 32.34
C ALA A 165 46.08 55.48 31.33
N GLU A 166 46.73 55.20 30.19
CA GLU A 166 46.22 54.31 29.14
C GLU A 166 46.14 52.86 29.61
N SER A 167 47.20 52.39 30.29
CA SER A 167 47.21 51.06 30.91
C SER A 167 46.11 50.89 31.94
N ALA A 168 45.88 51.91 32.82
CA ALA A 168 44.79 51.92 33.80
C ALA A 168 43.41 51.89 33.13
N PHE A 169 43.22 52.65 32.06
CA PHE A 169 41.99 52.58 31.26
C PHE A 169 41.75 51.19 30.65
N LEU A 170 42.76 50.58 30.01
CA LEU A 170 42.66 49.26 29.43
C LEU A 170 42.39 48.22 30.51
N GLN A 171 43.02 48.32 31.67
CA GLN A 171 42.79 47.43 32.81
C GLN A 171 41.33 47.54 33.33
N ALA A 172 40.82 48.77 33.50
CA ALA A 172 39.45 48.98 33.91
C ALA A 172 38.45 48.46 32.88
N LYS A 173 38.72 48.64 31.57
CA LYS A 173 37.92 48.08 30.47
C LYS A 173 37.88 46.57 30.50
N ALA A 174 39.01 45.93 30.73
CA ALA A 174 39.10 44.48 30.90
C ALA A 174 38.30 44.00 32.13
N GLY A 175 38.35 44.73 33.23
CA GLY A 175 37.56 44.48 34.46
C GLY A 175 36.04 44.49 34.18
N VAL A 176 35.54 45.47 33.43
CA VAL A 176 34.13 45.50 33.00
C VAL A 176 33.78 44.26 32.18
N SER A 177 34.64 43.86 31.23
CA SER A 177 34.40 42.68 30.42
C SER A 177 34.33 41.40 31.26
N GLN A 178 35.22 41.26 32.26
CA GLN A 178 35.22 40.17 33.22
C GLN A 178 33.93 40.15 34.07
N ALA A 179 33.54 41.28 34.67
CA ALA A 179 32.33 41.37 35.50
C ALA A 179 31.07 41.06 34.69
N LYS A 180 31.02 41.51 33.42
CA LYS A 180 29.92 41.19 32.46
C LYS A 180 29.83 39.68 32.18
N ALA A 181 30.96 39.00 32.01
CA ALA A 181 30.99 37.56 31.80
C ALA A 181 30.51 36.79 33.03
N VAL A 182 30.92 37.18 34.22
CA VAL A 182 30.49 36.58 35.49
C VAL A 182 28.98 36.80 35.74
N LEU A 183 28.45 38.00 35.46
CA LEU A 183 27.01 38.27 35.53
C LEU A 183 26.24 37.37 34.57
N LYS A 184 26.75 37.19 33.35
CA LYS A 184 26.11 36.32 32.37
C LYS A 184 26.00 34.87 32.87
N LEU A 185 27.05 34.32 33.49
CA LEU A 185 27.00 32.98 34.09
C LEU A 185 25.91 32.87 35.15
N ALA A 186 25.82 33.86 36.11
CA ALA A 186 24.78 33.86 37.12
C ALA A 186 23.37 33.97 36.51
N GLN A 187 23.20 34.72 35.44
CA GLN A 187 21.92 34.80 34.71
C GLN A 187 21.55 33.50 34.02
N ILE A 188 22.51 32.73 33.48
CA ILE A 188 22.31 31.41 32.93
C ILE A 188 21.80 30.47 34.02
N ASP A 189 22.45 30.41 35.17
CA ASP A 189 22.03 29.57 36.29
C ASP A 189 20.62 29.93 36.76
N LEU A 190 20.30 31.22 36.87
CA LEU A 190 18.95 31.69 37.19
C LEU A 190 17.91 31.24 36.11
N SER A 191 18.30 31.28 34.84
CA SER A 191 17.42 30.83 33.77
C SER A 191 17.13 29.33 33.87
N HIS A 192 18.08 28.53 34.30
CA HIS A 192 17.94 27.08 34.50
C HIS A 192 17.02 26.74 35.70
N ALA A 193 16.76 27.67 36.62
CA ALA A 193 15.76 27.48 37.67
C ALA A 193 14.33 27.41 37.13
N ARG A 194 14.09 27.86 35.87
CA ARG A 194 12.82 27.70 35.14
C ARG A 194 12.99 26.71 34.01
N ILE A 195 12.50 25.49 34.20
CA ILE A 195 12.58 24.42 33.19
C ILE A 195 11.43 24.56 32.21
N THR A 196 11.74 24.75 30.93
CA THR A 196 10.77 24.88 29.84
C THR A 196 10.82 23.66 28.91
N SER A 197 9.75 23.43 28.17
CA SER A 197 9.73 22.38 27.16
C SER A 197 10.62 22.77 25.98
N PRO A 198 11.57 21.90 25.55
CA PRO A 198 12.38 22.14 24.35
C PRO A 198 11.63 21.82 23.06
N ILE A 199 10.57 20.98 23.12
CA ILE A 199 9.78 20.54 22.00
C ILE A 199 8.28 20.66 22.29
N SER A 200 7.46 20.68 21.26
CA SER A 200 6.01 20.48 21.42
C SER A 200 5.70 18.98 21.41
N GLY A 201 4.81 18.52 22.29
CA GLY A 201 4.46 17.11 22.41
C GLY A 201 3.64 16.80 23.65
N GLN A 202 3.42 15.53 23.91
CA GLN A 202 2.73 15.08 25.11
C GLN A 202 3.73 14.84 26.24
N ILE A 203 3.46 15.45 27.38
CA ILE A 203 4.26 15.25 28.58
C ILE A 203 3.75 14.08 29.41
N GLY A 204 4.66 13.22 29.86
CA GLY A 204 4.34 12.11 30.75
C GLY A 204 4.06 12.55 32.17
N ALA A 205 4.04 11.58 33.09
CA ALA A 205 3.94 11.87 34.52
C ALA A 205 5.19 12.57 35.05
N ALA A 206 5.00 13.44 36.07
CA ALA A 206 6.09 14.03 36.79
C ALA A 206 6.72 13.00 37.75
N ALA A 207 8.01 12.71 37.57
CA ALA A 207 8.72 11.79 38.47
C ALA A 207 8.91 12.38 39.89
N LEU A 208 9.00 13.72 39.99
CA LEU A 208 9.13 14.45 41.23
C LEU A 208 8.12 15.60 41.23
N THR A 209 7.48 15.80 42.39
CA THR A 209 6.42 16.79 42.59
C THR A 209 6.95 18.00 43.39
N LYS A 210 6.08 19.00 43.58
CA LYS A 210 6.38 20.17 44.43
C LYS A 210 6.86 19.73 45.82
N GLY A 211 7.87 20.41 46.38
CA GLY A 211 8.48 20.13 47.67
C GLY A 211 9.68 19.17 47.59
N ASN A 212 9.91 18.52 46.47
CA ASN A 212 11.09 17.68 46.30
C ASN A 212 12.33 18.48 45.91
N TYR A 213 13.46 18.12 46.50
CA TYR A 213 14.76 18.72 46.17
C TYR A 213 15.37 17.99 44.97
N VAL A 214 15.83 18.74 43.98
CA VAL A 214 16.44 18.23 42.76
C VAL A 214 17.86 18.71 42.55
N THR A 215 18.66 17.96 41.85
CA THR A 215 20.03 18.26 41.45
C THR A 215 20.29 17.86 40.02
N PRO A 216 21.36 18.27 39.34
CA PRO A 216 21.73 17.78 38.02
C PRO A 216 21.95 16.24 37.95
N ALA A 217 22.27 15.62 39.09
CA ALA A 217 22.44 14.15 39.22
C ALA A 217 21.09 13.44 39.45
N SER A 218 20.02 14.16 39.74
CA SER A 218 18.66 13.56 39.79
C SER A 218 18.27 12.99 38.45
N GLY A 219 17.45 11.94 38.47
CA GLY A 219 16.89 11.37 37.26
C GLY A 219 16.03 12.34 36.44
N PRO A 220 15.44 11.91 35.35
CA PRO A 220 14.52 12.72 34.59
C PRO A 220 13.32 13.17 35.41
N LEU A 221 12.93 14.44 35.33
CA LEU A 221 11.76 15.00 35.98
C LEU A 221 10.46 14.66 35.29
N ALA A 222 10.48 14.60 33.95
CA ALA A 222 9.39 14.16 33.07
C ALA A 222 9.97 13.87 31.72
N THR A 223 9.21 13.14 30.91
CA THR A 223 9.54 12.86 29.48
C THR A 223 8.50 13.50 28.60
N ILE A 224 8.94 14.17 27.55
CA ILE A 224 8.07 14.75 26.51
C ILE A 224 8.27 13.97 25.24
N VAL A 225 7.18 13.56 24.62
CA VAL A 225 7.16 12.77 23.38
C VAL A 225 6.42 13.55 22.32
N GLN A 226 7.06 13.76 21.19
CA GLN A 226 6.41 14.37 20.03
C GLN A 226 5.40 13.38 19.45
N MET A 227 4.12 13.80 19.39
CA MET A 227 3.03 12.94 18.92
C MET A 227 2.66 13.21 17.47
N ASP A 228 2.97 14.38 16.93
CA ASP A 228 2.68 14.78 15.56
C ASP A 228 3.82 15.66 14.99
N PRO A 229 4.37 15.32 13.81
CA PRO A 229 4.19 14.04 13.10
C PRO A 229 4.79 12.85 13.87
N ILE A 230 4.41 11.62 13.46
CA ILE A 230 4.92 10.39 14.05
C ILE A 230 5.64 9.55 13.00
N ARG A 231 6.50 8.64 13.43
CA ARG A 231 7.23 7.70 12.57
C ARG A 231 6.68 6.29 12.71
N VAL A 232 6.74 5.55 11.62
CA VAL A 232 6.55 4.11 11.63
C VAL A 232 7.78 3.49 10.99
N SER A 233 8.52 2.69 11.76
CA SER A 233 9.64 1.91 11.28
C SER A 233 9.17 0.48 10.96
N PHE A 234 9.63 -0.10 9.86
CA PHE A 234 9.36 -1.48 9.49
C PHE A 234 10.54 -2.08 8.70
N ALA A 235 10.68 -3.39 8.78
CA ALA A 235 11.72 -4.12 8.06
C ALA A 235 11.23 -4.54 6.68
N MET A 236 11.93 -4.13 5.63
CA MET A 236 11.67 -4.49 4.24
C MET A 236 12.77 -5.42 3.75
N PRO A 237 12.45 -6.56 3.10
CA PRO A 237 13.46 -7.41 2.46
C PRO A 237 14.30 -6.64 1.43
N ASP A 238 15.60 -6.86 1.39
CA ASP A 238 16.54 -6.18 0.48
C ASP A 238 16.13 -6.28 -0.99
N LYS A 239 15.66 -7.46 -1.42
CA LYS A 239 15.13 -7.67 -2.78
C LYS A 239 13.96 -6.73 -3.10
N ASP A 240 13.06 -6.52 -2.14
CA ASP A 240 11.89 -5.68 -2.32
C ASP A 240 12.27 -4.21 -2.35
N TYR A 241 13.23 -3.83 -1.51
CA TYR A 241 13.81 -2.49 -1.50
C TYR A 241 14.47 -2.12 -2.84
N LEU A 242 15.26 -3.03 -3.41
CA LEU A 242 15.92 -2.77 -4.70
C LEU A 242 14.90 -2.59 -5.84
N ASN A 243 13.87 -3.42 -5.89
CA ASN A 243 12.78 -3.27 -6.85
C ASN A 243 12.05 -1.92 -6.70
N GLU A 244 11.80 -1.51 -5.44
CA GLU A 244 11.18 -0.24 -5.13
C GLU A 244 12.07 0.96 -5.52
N LEU A 245 13.35 0.87 -5.24
CA LEU A 245 14.32 1.92 -5.57
C LEU A 245 14.42 2.17 -7.08
N GLU A 246 14.36 1.11 -7.90
CA GLU A 246 14.35 1.24 -9.35
C GLU A 246 13.09 1.94 -9.87
N GLN A 247 11.93 1.59 -9.30
CA GLN A 247 10.67 2.22 -9.66
C GLN A 247 10.62 3.68 -9.19
N PHE A 248 11.06 3.96 -7.96
CA PHE A 248 11.12 5.32 -7.42
C PHE A 248 12.00 6.25 -8.26
N LYS A 249 13.15 5.76 -8.75
CA LYS A 249 14.03 6.53 -9.63
C LYS A 249 13.41 6.85 -10.99
N LYS A 250 12.48 6.03 -11.48
CA LYS A 250 11.81 6.21 -12.77
C LYS A 250 10.59 7.12 -12.66
N ASN A 251 9.76 6.95 -11.64
CA ASN A 251 8.39 7.47 -11.58
C ASN A 251 8.11 8.36 -10.36
N GLY A 252 9.06 8.57 -9.44
CA GLY A 252 8.84 9.30 -8.19
C GLY A 252 8.13 8.45 -7.12
N PRO A 253 7.38 9.05 -6.16
CA PRO A 253 6.72 8.30 -5.09
C PRO A 253 5.67 7.34 -5.66
N VAL A 254 5.88 6.04 -5.40
CA VAL A 254 5.28 4.93 -6.15
C VAL A 254 4.20 4.20 -5.36
N TYR A 255 4.00 4.53 -4.07
CA TYR A 255 3.09 3.78 -3.21
C TYR A 255 2.12 4.68 -2.46
N GLU A 256 0.87 4.27 -2.42
CA GLU A 256 -0.07 4.65 -1.39
C GLU A 256 0.18 3.77 -0.15
N THR A 257 0.31 4.42 1.01
CA THR A 257 0.49 3.72 2.28
C THR A 257 -0.85 3.62 3.01
N THR A 258 -1.15 2.44 3.51
CA THR A 258 -2.26 2.21 4.42
C THR A 258 -1.70 1.72 5.75
N LEU A 259 -2.27 2.19 6.86
CA LEU A 259 -1.93 1.69 8.19
C LEU A 259 -3.11 0.90 8.73
N VAL A 260 -2.86 -0.34 9.15
CA VAL A 260 -3.84 -1.14 9.87
C VAL A 260 -3.41 -1.23 11.32
N LEU A 261 -4.23 -0.71 12.21
CA LEU A 261 -4.00 -0.74 13.65
C LEU A 261 -4.17 -2.17 14.20
N SER A 262 -3.70 -2.41 15.42
CA SER A 262 -3.82 -3.70 16.10
C SER A 262 -5.26 -4.17 16.30
N ASN A 263 -6.24 -3.27 16.30
CA ASN A 263 -7.67 -3.59 16.37
C ASN A 263 -8.32 -3.84 15.01
N GLY A 264 -7.54 -3.90 13.92
CA GLY A 264 -8.02 -4.11 12.55
C GLY A 264 -8.56 -2.86 11.83
N ARG A 265 -8.60 -1.70 12.50
CA ARG A 265 -9.03 -0.44 11.85
C ARG A 265 -7.97 0.00 10.84
N GLU A 266 -8.40 0.22 9.62
CA GLU A 266 -7.58 0.80 8.56
C GLU A 266 -7.58 2.33 8.62
N LEU A 267 -6.40 2.91 8.51
CA LEU A 267 -6.18 4.35 8.40
C LEU A 267 -5.58 4.62 7.02
N ASN A 268 -6.35 5.24 6.14
CA ASN A 268 -5.86 5.72 4.84
C ASN A 268 -5.12 7.05 5.05
N MET A 269 -3.85 6.96 5.41
CA MET A 269 -2.99 8.12 5.66
C MET A 269 -1.84 8.07 4.67
N GLN A 270 -1.61 9.17 3.98
CA GLN A 270 -0.41 9.30 3.16
C GLN A 270 0.80 9.53 4.06
N GLY A 271 1.74 8.59 4.02
CA GLY A 271 3.02 8.70 4.68
C GLY A 271 4.07 9.29 3.76
N GLU A 272 4.96 10.09 4.32
CA GLU A 272 6.14 10.60 3.65
C GLU A 272 7.34 9.74 4.02
N ARG A 273 8.12 9.30 3.02
CA ARG A 273 9.39 8.61 3.26
C ARG A 273 10.33 9.55 4.02
N ASP A 274 10.74 9.17 5.24
CA ASP A 274 11.61 9.97 6.07
C ASP A 274 13.08 9.60 5.79
N PHE A 275 13.46 8.37 6.07
CA PHE A 275 14.77 7.82 5.72
C PHE A 275 14.72 6.29 5.70
N GLU A 276 15.74 5.70 5.14
CA GLU A 276 16.06 4.28 5.27
C GLU A 276 17.39 4.08 6.02
N SER A 277 17.52 2.93 6.66
CA SER A 277 18.79 2.53 7.27
C SER A 277 19.90 2.48 6.20
N ASN A 278 21.09 2.88 6.56
CA ASN A 278 22.28 2.75 5.70
C ASN A 278 22.94 1.36 5.76
N LYS A 279 22.31 0.42 6.49
CA LYS A 279 22.81 -0.94 6.70
C LYS A 279 21.68 -1.93 6.63
N VAL A 280 21.89 -3.03 5.89
CA VAL A 280 21.02 -4.21 5.89
C VAL A 280 21.36 -5.05 7.12
N ASP A 281 20.35 -5.54 7.84
CA ASP A 281 20.54 -6.52 8.91
C ASP A 281 20.96 -7.86 8.27
N GLU A 282 22.19 -8.29 8.54
CA GLU A 282 22.80 -9.48 7.94
C GLU A 282 22.10 -10.79 8.35
N ARG A 283 21.40 -10.79 9.48
CA ARG A 283 20.71 -11.96 10.01
C ARG A 283 19.36 -12.18 9.34
N THR A 284 18.66 -11.10 9.00
CA THR A 284 17.29 -11.13 8.43
C THR A 284 17.25 -10.80 6.95
N GLY A 285 18.34 -10.22 6.39
CA GLY A 285 18.37 -9.74 5.00
C GLY A 285 17.37 -8.60 4.75
N THR A 286 17.07 -7.79 5.78
CA THR A 286 16.11 -6.71 5.69
C THR A 286 16.77 -5.35 5.91
N LEU A 287 16.20 -4.32 5.29
CA LEU A 287 16.50 -2.93 5.48
C LEU A 287 15.38 -2.28 6.31
N GLU A 288 15.73 -1.49 7.31
CA GLU A 288 14.75 -0.70 8.06
C GLU A 288 14.34 0.53 7.24
N MET A 289 13.04 0.61 6.99
CA MET A 289 12.37 1.75 6.34
C MET A 289 11.61 2.55 7.38
N VAL A 290 11.72 3.87 7.30
CA VAL A 290 11.00 4.78 8.19
C VAL A 290 10.13 5.72 7.38
N ILE A 291 8.83 5.68 7.65
CA ILE A 291 7.83 6.54 7.05
C ILE A 291 7.27 7.47 8.12
N ARG A 292 7.13 8.73 7.78
CA ARG A 292 6.52 9.76 8.63
C ARG A 292 5.04 9.92 8.28
N PHE A 293 4.19 9.95 9.30
CA PHE A 293 2.75 10.12 9.16
C PHE A 293 2.27 11.32 9.98
N PRO A 294 1.30 12.09 9.48
CA PRO A 294 0.57 13.04 10.30
C PRO A 294 -0.25 12.31 11.36
N ASN A 295 -0.29 12.83 12.60
CA ASN A 295 -1.02 12.21 13.70
C ASN A 295 -1.74 13.26 14.57
N PRO A 296 -2.54 14.15 13.98
CA PRO A 296 -3.17 15.26 14.72
C PRO A 296 -4.15 14.78 15.80
N GLU A 297 -4.78 13.62 15.61
CA GLU A 297 -5.71 13.03 16.59
C GLU A 297 -5.01 12.20 17.68
N GLY A 298 -3.67 11.99 17.57
CA GLY A 298 -2.90 11.22 18.55
C GLY A 298 -3.26 9.72 18.59
N ILE A 299 -3.84 9.16 17.52
CA ILE A 299 -4.26 7.75 17.44
C ILE A 299 -3.04 6.82 17.43
N LEU A 300 -1.98 7.22 16.74
CA LEU A 300 -0.74 6.47 16.69
C LEU A 300 0.07 6.80 17.95
N ILE A 301 0.25 5.80 18.82
CA ILE A 301 0.98 5.95 20.08
C ILE A 301 2.35 5.31 19.93
N PRO A 302 3.45 6.00 20.28
CA PRO A 302 4.79 5.42 20.27
C PRO A 302 4.88 4.11 21.05
N GLY A 303 5.53 3.10 20.47
CA GLY A 303 5.64 1.75 21.01
C GLY A 303 4.55 0.80 20.53
N SER A 304 3.46 1.28 19.92
CA SER A 304 2.44 0.41 19.36
C SER A 304 2.93 -0.24 18.05
N MET A 305 2.36 -1.42 17.76
CA MET A 305 2.59 -2.14 16.51
C MET A 305 1.44 -1.84 15.54
N VAL A 306 1.79 -1.63 14.28
CA VAL A 306 0.87 -1.39 13.18
C VAL A 306 1.26 -2.26 11.99
N ARG A 307 0.33 -2.48 11.08
CA ARG A 307 0.65 -3.11 9.81
C ARG A 307 0.69 -2.04 8.74
N VAL A 308 1.81 -1.89 8.08
CA VAL A 308 2.03 -0.96 6.97
C VAL A 308 1.71 -1.70 5.68
N GLY A 309 0.62 -1.30 5.02
CA GLY A 309 0.31 -1.74 3.66
C GLY A 309 0.91 -0.76 2.65
N THR A 310 1.56 -1.29 1.62
CA THR A 310 2.05 -0.50 0.49
C THR A 310 1.37 -1.00 -0.78
N LYS A 311 0.71 -0.10 -1.50
CA LYS A 311 0.08 -0.40 -2.79
C LYS A 311 0.70 0.49 -3.85
N PRO A 312 1.17 -0.06 -4.99
CA PRO A 312 1.66 0.76 -6.09
C PRO A 312 0.59 1.74 -6.58
N VAL A 313 0.97 2.99 -6.80
CA VAL A 313 0.08 4.01 -7.39
C VAL A 313 -0.21 3.68 -8.85
N GLU A 314 0.79 3.17 -9.57
CA GLU A 314 0.64 2.74 -10.95
C GLU A 314 0.06 1.33 -10.99
N LYS A 315 -1.14 1.20 -11.54
CA LYS A 315 -1.84 -0.08 -11.67
C LYS A 315 -1.15 -0.94 -12.72
N ASP A 316 -0.73 -2.14 -12.35
CA ASP A 316 -0.33 -3.18 -13.32
C ASP A 316 -1.59 -3.85 -13.88
N THR A 317 -2.29 -3.17 -14.80
CA THR A 317 -3.44 -3.76 -15.47
C THR A 317 -2.95 -4.72 -16.55
N SER A 318 -3.43 -5.94 -16.49
CA SER A 318 -3.09 -6.97 -17.47
C SER A 318 -4.30 -7.84 -17.76
N ILE A 319 -4.33 -8.36 -18.98
CA ILE A 319 -5.34 -9.34 -19.38
C ILE A 319 -5.11 -10.63 -18.59
N VAL A 320 -6.15 -11.10 -17.91
CA VAL A 320 -6.16 -12.40 -17.22
C VAL A 320 -7.31 -13.25 -17.70
N ILE A 321 -7.05 -14.56 -17.83
CA ILE A 321 -8.05 -15.55 -18.23
C ILE A 321 -8.06 -16.73 -17.27
N PRO A 322 -9.21 -17.42 -17.08
CA PRO A 322 -9.27 -18.64 -16.30
C PRO A 322 -8.33 -19.71 -16.86
N GLN A 323 -7.60 -20.39 -15.98
CA GLN A 323 -6.65 -21.44 -16.40
C GLN A 323 -7.33 -22.58 -17.14
N GLU A 324 -8.58 -22.88 -16.82
CA GLU A 324 -9.43 -23.89 -17.49
C GLU A 324 -9.78 -23.56 -18.94
N SER A 325 -9.61 -22.31 -19.40
CA SER A 325 -9.80 -21.89 -20.79
C SER A 325 -8.59 -22.17 -21.69
N ILE A 326 -7.47 -22.56 -21.10
CA ILE A 326 -6.19 -22.68 -21.78
C ILE A 326 -5.98 -24.12 -22.28
N LEU A 327 -5.71 -24.25 -23.56
CA LEU A 327 -5.32 -25.48 -24.20
C LEU A 327 -3.87 -25.40 -24.70
N ALA A 328 -3.21 -26.53 -24.82
CA ALA A 328 -1.85 -26.60 -25.34
C ALA A 328 -1.72 -27.70 -26.38
N ASP A 329 -0.93 -27.43 -27.41
CA ASP A 329 -0.55 -28.42 -28.44
C ASP A 329 0.97 -28.35 -28.70
N SER A 330 1.44 -29.05 -29.73
CA SER A 330 2.85 -29.08 -30.13
C SER A 330 3.42 -27.69 -30.54
N GLN A 331 2.55 -26.70 -30.82
CA GLN A 331 2.92 -25.36 -31.26
C GLN A 331 2.80 -24.32 -30.11
N GLY A 332 2.34 -24.72 -28.95
CA GLY A 332 2.22 -23.83 -27.76
C GLY A 332 0.80 -23.71 -27.21
N SER A 333 0.57 -22.70 -26.39
CA SER A 333 -0.73 -22.47 -25.74
C SER A 333 -1.68 -21.68 -26.63
N TYR A 334 -2.97 -22.02 -26.54
CA TYR A 334 -4.03 -21.36 -27.29
C TYR A 334 -5.35 -21.37 -26.52
N VAL A 335 -6.28 -20.54 -26.94
CA VAL A 335 -7.67 -20.51 -26.47
C VAL A 335 -8.61 -20.53 -27.68
N TYR A 336 -9.86 -20.90 -27.47
CA TYR A 336 -10.90 -20.67 -28.45
C TYR A 336 -11.57 -19.33 -28.21
N THR A 337 -11.41 -18.38 -29.14
CA THR A 337 -12.16 -17.11 -29.18
C THR A 337 -13.44 -17.32 -29.98
N VAL A 338 -14.52 -16.63 -29.63
CA VAL A 338 -15.83 -16.74 -30.29
C VAL A 338 -16.21 -15.38 -30.88
N ASP A 339 -16.47 -15.38 -32.18
CA ASP A 339 -16.85 -14.18 -32.92
C ASP A 339 -18.33 -13.79 -32.73
N GLY A 340 -18.77 -12.69 -33.39
CA GLY A 340 -20.15 -12.21 -33.37
C GLY A 340 -21.18 -13.22 -33.96
N ASN A 341 -20.73 -14.18 -34.78
CA ASN A 341 -21.55 -15.21 -35.40
C ASN A 341 -21.55 -16.54 -34.62
N ASN A 342 -20.96 -16.54 -33.42
CA ASN A 342 -20.75 -17.71 -32.57
C ASN A 342 -19.92 -18.82 -33.23
N ILE A 343 -18.90 -18.44 -33.98
CA ILE A 343 -17.90 -19.37 -34.53
C ILE A 343 -16.67 -19.36 -33.66
N ALA A 344 -16.15 -20.53 -33.32
CA ALA A 344 -14.95 -20.71 -32.49
C ALA A 344 -13.68 -20.65 -33.35
N HIS A 345 -12.78 -19.72 -33.04
CA HIS A 345 -11.48 -19.56 -33.68
C HIS A 345 -10.35 -19.94 -32.72
N GLN A 346 -9.38 -20.70 -33.20
CA GLN A 346 -8.19 -21.02 -32.42
C GLN A 346 -7.22 -19.83 -32.38
N THR A 347 -7.07 -19.20 -31.22
CA THR A 347 -6.19 -18.03 -31.04
C THR A 347 -4.98 -18.39 -30.19
N ARG A 348 -3.78 -18.22 -30.74
CA ARG A 348 -2.51 -18.45 -30.05
C ARG A 348 -2.27 -17.36 -29.01
N ILE A 349 -1.79 -17.76 -27.84
CA ILE A 349 -1.52 -16.86 -26.74
C ILE A 349 -0.13 -17.09 -26.14
N GLU A 350 0.50 -16.00 -25.70
CA GLU A 350 1.68 -16.07 -24.86
C GLU A 350 1.27 -15.89 -23.40
N LEU A 351 1.59 -16.87 -22.57
CA LEU A 351 1.22 -16.89 -21.16
C LEU A 351 2.30 -16.23 -20.29
N GLY A 352 1.86 -15.47 -19.30
CA GLY A 352 2.69 -14.91 -18.23
C GLY A 352 2.53 -15.68 -16.92
N ALA A 353 2.65 -14.94 -15.81
CA ALA A 353 2.55 -15.48 -14.46
C ALA A 353 1.17 -16.07 -14.14
N GLU A 354 1.16 -17.07 -13.26
CA GLU A 354 -0.05 -17.65 -12.68
C GLU A 354 -0.49 -16.85 -11.45
N ILE A 355 -1.79 -16.58 -11.35
CA ILE A 355 -2.36 -15.73 -10.29
C ILE A 355 -3.62 -16.42 -9.75
N GLY A 356 -3.45 -17.28 -8.78
CA GLY A 356 -4.53 -18.12 -8.25
C GLY A 356 -5.12 -19.02 -9.34
N SER A 357 -6.43 -18.93 -9.62
CA SER A 357 -7.11 -19.68 -10.69
C SER A 357 -7.03 -19.03 -12.07
N MET A 358 -6.35 -17.90 -12.19
CA MET A 358 -6.22 -17.11 -13.42
C MET A 358 -4.79 -17.12 -13.94
N ARG A 359 -4.62 -16.83 -15.22
CA ARG A 359 -3.32 -16.71 -15.87
C ARG A 359 -3.20 -15.41 -16.64
N LYS A 360 -2.08 -14.69 -16.45
CA LYS A 360 -1.77 -13.48 -17.23
C LYS A 360 -1.55 -13.84 -18.68
N VAL A 361 -2.09 -13.05 -19.60
CA VAL A 361 -1.84 -13.16 -21.05
C VAL A 361 -0.97 -11.98 -21.48
N VAL A 362 0.19 -12.28 -22.06
CA VAL A 362 1.15 -11.27 -22.52
C VAL A 362 0.80 -10.81 -23.93
N LYS A 363 0.39 -11.76 -24.81
CA LYS A 363 -0.01 -11.50 -26.19
C LYS A 363 -1.07 -12.49 -26.67
N GLY A 364 -1.86 -12.07 -27.65
CA GLY A 364 -2.80 -12.91 -28.36
C GLY A 364 -4.28 -12.63 -28.09
N LEU A 365 -4.63 -11.89 -27.04
CA LEU A 365 -6.01 -11.51 -26.73
C LEU A 365 -6.15 -9.98 -26.57
N LYS A 366 -7.39 -9.54 -26.76
CA LYS A 366 -7.81 -8.15 -26.52
C LYS A 366 -8.89 -8.11 -25.44
N VAL A 367 -9.03 -6.96 -24.81
CA VAL A 367 -10.15 -6.69 -23.90
C VAL A 367 -11.47 -6.83 -24.65
N ASN A 368 -12.47 -7.46 -24.02
CA ASN A 368 -13.78 -7.82 -24.56
C ASN A 368 -13.78 -8.98 -25.57
N ASP A 369 -12.67 -9.66 -25.83
CA ASP A 369 -12.71 -10.92 -26.55
C ASP A 369 -13.53 -11.93 -25.74
N ARG A 370 -14.36 -12.73 -26.43
CA ARG A 370 -15.11 -13.82 -25.79
C ARG A 370 -14.34 -15.12 -26.00
N ILE A 371 -13.95 -15.76 -24.91
CA ILE A 371 -13.25 -17.05 -24.94
C ILE A 371 -14.12 -18.16 -24.36
N ILE A 372 -13.89 -19.40 -24.77
CA ILE A 372 -14.60 -20.55 -24.22
C ILE A 372 -13.90 -20.96 -22.90
N ARG A 373 -14.68 -20.98 -21.81
CA ARG A 373 -14.23 -21.43 -20.49
C ARG A 373 -14.53 -22.91 -20.26
N ILE A 374 -15.76 -23.35 -20.56
CA ILE A 374 -16.23 -24.73 -20.34
C ILE A 374 -16.81 -25.30 -21.64
N GLY A 375 -16.63 -26.59 -21.87
CA GLY A 375 -17.12 -27.29 -23.06
C GLY A 375 -16.08 -27.47 -24.17
N LEU A 376 -14.82 -27.14 -23.90
CA LEU A 376 -13.69 -27.16 -24.83
C LEU A 376 -13.48 -28.49 -25.56
N GLN A 377 -13.79 -29.64 -24.92
CA GLN A 377 -13.60 -30.98 -25.48
C GLN A 377 -14.45 -31.26 -26.73
N ASN A 378 -15.54 -30.51 -26.88
CA ASN A 378 -16.49 -30.72 -28.00
C ASN A 378 -16.34 -29.66 -29.10
N VAL A 379 -15.43 -28.72 -28.95
CA VAL A 379 -15.21 -27.60 -29.87
C VAL A 379 -14.12 -27.95 -30.87
N ARG A 380 -14.36 -27.65 -32.15
CA ARG A 380 -13.35 -27.70 -33.22
C ARG A 380 -13.10 -26.30 -33.76
N PRO A 381 -11.89 -26.03 -34.26
CA PRO A 381 -11.64 -24.79 -34.97
C PRO A 381 -12.63 -24.55 -36.08
N GLU A 382 -13.05 -23.31 -36.31
CA GLU A 382 -13.99 -22.86 -37.35
C GLU A 382 -15.36 -23.52 -37.25
N SER A 383 -15.78 -24.01 -36.06
CA SER A 383 -17.09 -24.63 -35.87
C SER A 383 -18.05 -23.70 -35.09
N PRO A 384 -19.37 -23.79 -35.40
CA PRO A 384 -20.37 -23.06 -34.65
C PRO A 384 -20.48 -23.61 -33.22
N VAL A 385 -20.66 -22.73 -32.25
CA VAL A 385 -20.88 -23.04 -30.82
C VAL A 385 -22.20 -22.42 -30.36
N ALA A 386 -22.85 -23.04 -29.39
CA ALA A 386 -24.05 -22.52 -28.75
C ALA A 386 -23.66 -21.94 -27.34
N PRO A 387 -23.61 -20.61 -27.19
CA PRO A 387 -23.33 -20.04 -25.90
C PRO A 387 -24.44 -20.38 -24.90
N ALA A 388 -24.13 -21.14 -23.86
CA ALA A 388 -25.00 -21.29 -22.70
C ALA A 388 -24.87 -20.03 -21.84
N GLN A 389 -25.97 -19.53 -21.30
CA GLN A 389 -25.93 -18.41 -20.37
C GLN A 389 -25.10 -18.81 -19.15
N ALA A 390 -24.02 -18.07 -18.89
CA ALA A 390 -23.27 -18.21 -17.65
C ALA A 390 -24.21 -17.81 -16.48
N GLU A 391 -24.51 -18.73 -15.59
CA GLU A 391 -25.04 -18.35 -14.27
C GLU A 391 -24.02 -17.43 -13.61
N THR A 392 -24.48 -16.24 -13.32
CA THR A 392 -23.69 -15.18 -12.69
C THR A 392 -23.20 -15.67 -11.34
N GLU A 393 -21.89 -15.76 -11.14
CA GLU A 393 -21.18 -16.18 -9.91
C GLU A 393 -21.53 -15.37 -8.64
N ASN A 394 -22.60 -14.57 -8.65
CA ASN A 394 -22.96 -13.68 -7.56
C ASN A 394 -23.94 -14.27 -6.54
N LYS A 395 -24.34 -15.55 -6.67
CA LYS A 395 -25.27 -16.17 -5.69
C LYS A 395 -24.59 -17.00 -4.59
N THR A 396 -23.37 -17.51 -4.83
CA THR A 396 -22.75 -18.45 -3.88
C THR A 396 -22.10 -17.78 -2.67
N ALA A 397 -21.65 -16.52 -2.79
CA ALA A 397 -21.06 -15.80 -1.66
C ALA A 397 -22.12 -15.28 -0.65
N ALA A 398 -23.33 -14.94 -1.11
CA ALA A 398 -24.41 -14.51 -0.24
C ALA A 398 -25.13 -15.67 0.46
N GLU A 399 -25.16 -16.85 -0.16
CA GLU A 399 -25.80 -18.04 0.40
C GLU A 399 -24.93 -18.73 1.47
N ILE A 400 -23.59 -18.69 1.33
CA ILE A 400 -22.64 -19.19 2.34
C ILE A 400 -22.58 -18.26 3.56
N ALA A 401 -22.73 -16.94 3.39
CA ALA A 401 -22.82 -16.00 4.50
C ALA A 401 -24.12 -16.13 5.30
N GLY A 402 -25.25 -16.44 4.64
CA GLY A 402 -26.53 -16.64 5.30
C GLY A 402 -26.69 -17.96 6.05
N GLN A 403 -25.97 -19.02 5.65
CA GLN A 403 -26.01 -20.32 6.35
C GLN A 403 -25.17 -20.34 7.63
N ASN A 404 -24.10 -19.57 7.73
CA ASN A 404 -23.28 -19.48 8.95
C ASN A 404 -23.95 -18.65 10.07
N GLU A 405 -24.90 -17.75 9.76
CA GLU A 405 -25.63 -17.00 10.79
C GLU A 405 -26.76 -17.83 11.43
N VAL A 406 -27.31 -18.81 10.72
CA VAL A 406 -28.40 -19.65 11.22
C VAL A 406 -27.87 -20.78 12.13
N GLU A 407 -26.65 -21.26 11.92
CA GLU A 407 -26.06 -22.33 12.75
C GLU A 407 -25.51 -21.81 14.10
N LEU A 408 -25.14 -20.53 14.19
CA LEU A 408 -24.68 -19.89 15.44
C LEU A 408 -25.81 -19.50 16.39
N SER A 409 -27.07 -19.46 15.92
CA SER A 409 -28.23 -19.14 16.76
C SER A 409 -28.90 -20.35 17.43
N LEU A 410 -28.47 -21.57 17.10
CA LEU A 410 -29.07 -22.83 17.60
C LEU A 410 -28.21 -23.56 18.63
N SER A 411 -27.04 -23.05 19.05
CA SER A 411 -26.15 -23.70 20.00
C SER A 411 -25.94 -22.93 21.31
N SER A 412 -27.00 -22.38 21.90
CA SER A 412 -26.95 -21.89 23.28
C SER A 412 -27.60 -22.94 24.20
N PRO A 413 -26.87 -23.62 25.08
CA PRO A 413 -27.50 -24.45 26.07
C PRO A 413 -28.00 -23.60 27.24
N ASP A 414 -29.29 -23.73 27.44
CA ASP A 414 -30.07 -23.30 28.58
C ASP A 414 -29.47 -23.89 29.89
N SER A 415 -28.94 -23.05 30.76
CA SER A 415 -28.56 -23.47 32.14
C SER A 415 -29.52 -22.83 33.12
N GLN A 416 -30.56 -23.57 33.41
CA GLN A 416 -31.42 -23.29 34.54
C GLN A 416 -30.68 -23.51 35.87
N SER A 417 -30.83 -22.50 36.70
CA SER A 417 -30.60 -22.45 38.15
C SER A 417 -31.16 -23.62 38.92
N LYS A 418 -30.44 -24.06 39.92
CA LYS A 418 -31.04 -24.56 41.17
C LYS A 418 -30.30 -23.98 42.38
N GLU A 419 -31.08 -23.23 43.15
CA GLU A 419 -30.85 -22.91 44.56
C GLU A 419 -30.64 -24.15 45.43
N GLY A 420 -29.93 -23.97 46.50
CA GLY A 420 -30.06 -24.90 47.63
C GLY A 420 -28.85 -24.94 48.56
N ASN A 421 -28.96 -24.19 49.62
CA ASN A 421 -28.42 -24.32 51.00
C ASN A 421 -27.08 -23.63 51.31
#